data_fb4c3bfcd30953b16229598fa56dd7a7
#
_entry.id   fb4c3bfcd30953b16229598fa56dd7a7
#
_cell.length_a   1.000
_cell.length_b   1.000
_cell.length_c   1.000
_cell.angle_alpha   90.00
_cell.angle_beta   90.00
_cell.angle_gamma   90.00
#
_symmetry.space_group_name_H-M   'P 1'
#
loop_
_entity.id
_entity.type
_entity.pdbx_description
1 polymer ?
#
loop_
_entity_poly.entity_id
_entity_poly.type
_entity_poly.pdbx_seq_one_letter_code
_entity_poly.pdbx_strand_id
1 'polypeptide(L)'
;MSKTLLLKQATKRFLHPPLHNHLRSCCRHLSSITPHRRRRSVHFVPADNDKFLSKALTLGADTIVLDLEDSVKDKQLGREKLRAFLDKANSLPGRNNTELLVRINPLSSSIEDWREDVSAGFDGSDGFMVPKVETQDELKLLDEVLSGMEKNSNSSHHPKVLLPIATETPLAVINIASIAKGPRVCAITWGCEDLSAELGSYNTRDANNSGVYLDVFRHCQTMCLLAAKAAGVQAIDGIYQNVRDMDGFVNEANYAKCIGFDGKLTLHPGQILALHKVFEPTKEEREEATTIVNMWEQFDGKGSMELNGKMIDLPHYVRAQKVLARVTDDDGTVSNEGGTIASIGSEKETKPSTEEEREEEVFPRVYMGKFFEDLEPGLKIRHFLTRTVTESDNVFFTCLTLNPAPIHLDHELSKGNSSSLSGVGGNSNNGKPLFNSMFTLALLVGMSVPEATHGTTVANLGFSEVLFPKPVYPGDTLRAETIILDRRESKSRPTQGIVTLQHVAYNQRGDVVCKATRQALMKKKQAG
;
A
#
# COMPACT_ATOMS: atom_id res chain seq x y z
N MET A 1 19.78 23.54 58.97
CA MET A 1 20.10 22.53 57.93
C MET A 1 19.25 22.81 56.72
N SER A 2 19.85 23.03 55.72
CA SER A 2 19.85 23.76 54.48
C SER A 2 18.75 23.38 53.50
N LYS A 3 18.07 24.42 52.97
CA LYS A 3 17.12 24.39 51.84
C LYS A 3 17.70 23.85 50.48
N THR A 4 18.97 23.43 50.50
CA THR A 4 19.72 23.00 49.29
C THR A 4 19.54 21.50 48.98
N LEU A 5 18.89 20.72 49.83
CA LEU A 5 18.70 19.27 49.60
C LEU A 5 17.36 18.91 48.92
N LEU A 6 16.41 19.84 48.87
CA LEU A 6 15.08 19.64 48.25
C LEU A 6 15.03 20.01 46.76
N LEU A 7 16.02 20.78 46.27
CA LEU A 7 16.09 21.15 44.85
C LEU A 7 16.81 20.10 43.96
N LYS A 8 17.53 19.14 44.55
CA LYS A 8 18.22 18.07 43.78
C LYS A 8 17.36 16.82 43.52
N GLN A 9 16.15 16.74 44.12
CA GLN A 9 15.23 15.63 43.84
C GLN A 9 14.11 15.97 42.85
N ALA A 10 13.93 17.24 42.48
CA ALA A 10 12.89 17.67 41.52
C ALA A 10 13.35 17.67 40.07
N THR A 11 14.65 17.55 39.77
CA THR A 11 15.20 17.58 38.39
C THR A 11 15.46 16.21 37.78
N LYS A 12 14.95 15.11 38.40
CA LYS A 12 15.09 13.74 37.85
C LYS A 12 13.80 13.14 37.28
N ARG A 13 12.75 13.93 37.01
CA ARG A 13 11.44 13.39 36.55
C ARG A 13 10.92 13.94 35.22
N PHE A 14 11.76 14.45 34.32
CA PHE A 14 11.37 14.73 32.93
C PHE A 14 12.52 14.39 31.96
N LEU A 15 12.93 13.12 31.97
CA LEU A 15 13.62 12.56 30.81
C LEU A 15 12.58 11.67 30.13
N HIS A 16 12.08 12.13 28.99
CA HIS A 16 11.31 11.29 28.08
C HIS A 16 12.11 10.01 27.78
N PRO A 17 11.50 8.82 27.80
CA PRO A 17 12.18 7.62 27.38
C PRO A 17 12.59 7.80 25.91
N PRO A 18 13.78 7.33 25.50
CA PRO A 18 14.25 7.48 24.13
C PRO A 18 13.29 6.79 23.19
N LEU A 19 13.02 7.41 22.04
CA LEU A 19 12.18 6.90 20.93
C LEU A 19 12.48 5.42 20.53
N HIS A 20 13.64 4.94 20.89
CA HIS A 20 14.09 3.55 20.70
C HIS A 20 13.15 2.51 21.35
N ASN A 21 12.43 2.85 22.43
CA ASN A 21 11.49 1.93 23.09
C ASN A 21 10.12 1.87 22.42
N HIS A 22 9.69 2.91 21.68
CA HIS A 22 8.43 2.85 20.91
C HIS A 22 8.61 2.02 19.61
N LEU A 23 9.75 2.11 18.94
CA LEU A 23 10.04 1.25 17.78
C LEU A 23 10.20 -0.21 18.19
N ARG A 24 10.84 -0.49 19.33
CA ARG A 24 10.93 -1.86 19.88
C ARG A 24 9.58 -2.40 20.37
N SER A 25 8.64 -1.55 20.80
CA SER A 25 7.30 -1.98 21.19
C SER A 25 6.44 -2.34 19.99
N CYS A 26 6.50 -1.57 18.89
CA CYS A 26 5.83 -1.92 17.63
C CYS A 26 6.41 -3.20 17.00
N CYS A 27 7.73 -3.37 17.03
CA CYS A 27 8.38 -4.57 16.52
C CYS A 27 8.18 -5.81 17.42
N ARG A 28 8.00 -5.64 18.73
CA ARG A 28 7.80 -6.78 19.66
C ARG A 28 6.44 -7.45 19.55
N HIS A 29 5.39 -6.78 19.04
CA HIS A 29 4.10 -7.43 18.78
C HIS A 29 4.11 -8.25 17.47
N LEU A 30 5.08 -8.00 16.57
CA LEU A 30 5.23 -8.75 15.31
C LEU A 30 6.19 -9.96 15.42
N SER A 31 7.01 -10.03 16.47
CA SER A 31 8.06 -11.06 16.59
C SER A 31 7.64 -12.34 17.29
N SER A 32 6.38 -12.48 17.71
CA SER A 32 5.95 -13.64 18.53
C SER A 32 5.10 -14.67 17.78
N ILE A 33 4.76 -14.46 16.50
CA ILE A 33 3.77 -15.35 15.85
C ILE A 33 4.32 -16.18 14.69
N THR A 34 5.33 -15.74 13.93
CA THR A 34 6.00 -16.62 12.94
C THR A 34 7.37 -16.07 12.54
N PRO A 35 8.40 -16.92 12.27
CA PRO A 35 9.60 -16.47 11.58
C PRO A 35 9.20 -15.86 10.24
N HIS A 36 9.88 -14.78 9.84
CA HIS A 36 9.61 -14.02 8.60
C HIS A 36 9.84 -14.96 7.39
N ARG A 37 8.80 -15.75 7.06
CA ARG A 37 8.88 -16.70 5.95
C ARG A 37 8.84 -15.93 4.63
N ARG A 38 9.69 -16.29 3.68
CA ARG A 38 9.69 -15.70 2.34
C ARG A 38 8.50 -16.23 1.55
N ARG A 39 7.89 -15.37 0.75
CA ARG A 39 6.80 -15.73 -0.16
C ARG A 39 6.96 -15.00 -1.49
N ARG A 40 8.18 -15.04 -2.10
CA ARG A 40 8.42 -14.43 -3.43
C ARG A 40 7.55 -15.07 -4.50
N SER A 41 7.39 -16.39 -4.41
CA SER A 41 6.55 -17.19 -5.30
C SER A 41 5.54 -18.01 -4.49
N VAL A 42 4.26 -17.86 -4.84
CA VAL A 42 3.15 -18.62 -4.28
C VAL A 42 2.50 -19.39 -5.43
N HIS A 43 2.76 -20.70 -5.52
CA HIS A 43 2.44 -21.52 -6.69
C HIS A 43 1.29 -22.49 -6.44
N PHE A 44 0.29 -22.46 -7.34
CA PHE A 44 -0.86 -23.36 -7.28
C PHE A 44 -0.56 -24.75 -7.86
N VAL A 45 -0.99 -25.78 -7.12
CA VAL A 45 -0.90 -27.19 -7.51
C VAL A 45 -2.25 -27.86 -7.28
N PRO A 46 -2.96 -28.33 -8.32
CA PRO A 46 -4.22 -29.07 -8.16
C PRO A 46 -4.04 -30.33 -7.31
N ALA A 47 -4.86 -30.47 -6.26
CA ALA A 47 -4.75 -31.57 -5.32
C ALA A 47 -5.24 -32.94 -5.85
N ASP A 48 -6.00 -32.95 -6.95
CA ASP A 48 -6.47 -34.19 -7.60
C ASP A 48 -5.47 -34.80 -8.60
N ASN A 49 -4.30 -34.17 -8.80
CA ASN A 49 -3.34 -34.58 -9.82
C ASN A 49 -2.02 -35.10 -9.24
N ASP A 50 -1.86 -36.43 -9.20
CA ASP A 50 -0.68 -37.10 -8.65
C ASP A 50 0.63 -36.68 -9.31
N LYS A 51 0.63 -36.41 -10.62
CA LYS A 51 1.81 -35.94 -11.35
C LYS A 51 2.28 -34.56 -10.91
N PHE A 52 1.36 -33.68 -10.57
CA PHE A 52 1.70 -32.35 -10.06
C PHE A 52 2.09 -32.41 -8.60
N LEU A 53 1.34 -33.14 -7.78
CA LEU A 53 1.67 -33.36 -6.37
C LEU A 53 3.07 -33.97 -6.18
N SER A 54 3.41 -35.00 -6.94
CA SER A 54 4.73 -35.65 -6.82
C SER A 54 5.93 -34.73 -7.13
N LYS A 55 5.71 -33.65 -7.87
CA LYS A 55 6.73 -32.68 -8.23
C LYS A 55 6.69 -31.41 -7.38
N ALA A 56 5.63 -31.16 -6.61
CA ALA A 56 5.38 -29.91 -5.93
C ALA A 56 6.60 -29.38 -5.16
N LEU A 57 7.20 -30.19 -4.31
CA LEU A 57 8.36 -29.79 -3.49
C LEU A 57 9.67 -29.63 -4.28
N THR A 58 9.73 -30.16 -5.51
CA THR A 58 10.92 -30.02 -6.38
C THR A 58 10.90 -28.78 -7.25
N LEU A 59 9.80 -28.02 -7.24
CA LEU A 59 9.65 -26.80 -8.06
C LEU A 59 10.48 -25.63 -7.52
N GLY A 60 10.91 -25.68 -6.26
CA GLY A 60 11.68 -24.61 -5.63
C GLY A 60 10.86 -23.35 -5.32
N ALA A 61 9.53 -23.41 -5.29
CA ALA A 61 8.69 -22.30 -4.87
C ALA A 61 8.82 -22.05 -3.36
N ASP A 62 8.75 -20.78 -2.94
CA ASP A 62 8.75 -20.43 -1.51
C ASP A 62 7.48 -20.94 -0.83
N THR A 63 6.32 -20.86 -1.51
CA THR A 63 5.04 -21.39 -1.04
C THR A 63 4.36 -22.19 -2.15
N ILE A 64 3.86 -23.37 -1.82
CA ILE A 64 2.99 -24.19 -2.65
C ILE A 64 1.57 -24.12 -2.06
N VAL A 65 0.60 -23.85 -2.91
CA VAL A 65 -0.83 -23.89 -2.58
C VAL A 65 -1.43 -25.16 -3.18
N LEU A 66 -1.76 -26.12 -2.33
CA LEU A 66 -2.46 -27.33 -2.70
C LEU A 66 -3.95 -27.00 -2.84
N ASP A 67 -4.42 -27.00 -4.07
CA ASP A 67 -5.72 -26.43 -4.40
C ASP A 67 -6.83 -27.48 -4.34
N LEU A 68 -7.89 -27.20 -3.56
CA LEU A 68 -9.15 -27.96 -3.49
C LEU A 68 -10.34 -27.19 -4.06
N GLU A 69 -10.14 -25.95 -4.53
CA GLU A 69 -11.21 -25.11 -5.06
C GLU A 69 -11.36 -25.28 -6.59
N ASP A 70 -11.14 -24.24 -7.36
CA ASP A 70 -11.49 -24.15 -8.79
C ASP A 70 -10.81 -25.19 -9.68
N SER A 71 -9.58 -25.58 -9.38
CA SER A 71 -8.82 -26.52 -10.20
C SER A 71 -9.22 -28.00 -10.02
N VAL A 72 -10.06 -28.31 -9.03
CA VAL A 72 -10.44 -29.67 -8.65
C VAL A 72 -11.93 -29.91 -8.87
N LYS A 73 -12.27 -30.85 -9.74
CA LYS A 73 -13.67 -31.22 -10.05
C LYS A 73 -14.26 -32.17 -9.01
N ASP A 74 -13.51 -33.20 -8.67
CA ASP A 74 -13.90 -34.20 -7.65
C ASP A 74 -13.24 -33.83 -6.31
N LYS A 75 -13.99 -33.14 -5.47
CA LYS A 75 -13.50 -32.65 -4.17
C LYS A 75 -13.10 -33.78 -3.24
N GLN A 76 -13.85 -34.89 -3.24
CA GLN A 76 -13.55 -36.04 -2.38
C GLN A 76 -12.22 -36.70 -2.79
N LEU A 77 -12.02 -36.94 -4.08
CA LEU A 77 -10.76 -37.47 -4.60
C LEU A 77 -9.59 -36.51 -4.31
N GLY A 78 -9.81 -35.20 -4.46
CA GLY A 78 -8.82 -34.18 -4.14
C GLY A 78 -8.39 -34.22 -2.68
N ARG A 79 -9.34 -34.33 -1.73
CA ARG A 79 -9.08 -34.46 -0.28
C ARG A 79 -8.30 -35.74 0.06
N GLU A 80 -8.65 -36.86 -0.57
CA GLU A 80 -7.96 -38.15 -0.36
C GLU A 80 -6.49 -38.06 -0.82
N LYS A 81 -6.24 -37.54 -2.03
CA LYS A 81 -4.88 -37.37 -2.57
C LYS A 81 -4.08 -36.35 -1.78
N LEU A 82 -4.71 -35.25 -1.36
CA LEU A 82 -4.08 -34.25 -0.50
C LEU A 82 -3.58 -34.87 0.81
N ARG A 83 -4.42 -35.63 1.53
CA ARG A 83 -4.01 -36.34 2.76
C ARG A 83 -2.82 -37.27 2.50
N ALA A 84 -2.92 -38.12 1.46
CA ALA A 84 -1.85 -39.06 1.10
C ALA A 84 -0.54 -38.37 0.73
N PHE A 85 -0.61 -37.16 0.16
CA PHE A 85 0.57 -36.33 -0.11
C PHE A 85 1.15 -35.73 1.17
N LEU A 86 0.31 -35.11 2.01
CA LEU A 86 0.75 -34.43 3.25
C LEU A 86 1.35 -35.40 4.26
N ASP A 87 0.82 -36.63 4.38
CA ASP A 87 1.37 -37.71 5.23
C ASP A 87 2.83 -38.00 4.90
N LYS A 88 3.21 -37.86 3.65
CA LYS A 88 4.57 -38.12 3.16
C LYS A 88 5.43 -36.87 3.07
N ALA A 89 4.79 -35.68 2.98
CA ALA A 89 5.48 -34.43 2.65
C ALA A 89 6.63 -34.13 3.62
N ASN A 90 6.46 -34.36 4.92
CA ASN A 90 7.45 -34.05 5.94
C ASN A 90 8.77 -34.85 5.77
N SER A 91 8.74 -35.99 5.10
CA SER A 91 9.91 -36.80 4.80
C SER A 91 10.54 -36.54 3.43
N LEU A 92 9.90 -35.69 2.60
CA LEU A 92 10.36 -35.41 1.24
C LEU A 92 11.43 -34.31 1.21
N PRO A 93 12.43 -34.42 0.31
CA PRO A 93 13.37 -33.33 0.05
C PRO A 93 12.67 -32.03 -0.35
N GLY A 94 13.17 -30.90 0.14
CA GLY A 94 12.62 -29.57 -0.16
C GLY A 94 11.54 -29.09 0.81
N ARG A 95 10.97 -29.96 1.66
CA ARG A 95 9.89 -29.59 2.60
C ARG A 95 10.27 -28.45 3.55
N ASN A 96 11.48 -28.46 4.08
CA ASN A 96 11.94 -27.46 5.04
C ASN A 96 12.06 -26.05 4.44
N ASN A 97 12.24 -25.96 3.12
CA ASN A 97 12.40 -24.69 2.39
C ASN A 97 11.11 -24.21 1.74
N THR A 98 10.03 -25.03 1.77
CA THR A 98 8.76 -24.73 1.09
C THR A 98 7.61 -24.70 2.10
N GLU A 99 6.85 -23.60 2.10
CA GLU A 99 5.58 -23.50 2.82
C GLU A 99 4.48 -24.24 2.06
N LEU A 100 3.69 -25.06 2.76
CA LEU A 100 2.53 -25.74 2.19
C LEU A 100 1.25 -25.12 2.73
N LEU A 101 0.49 -24.44 1.88
CA LEU A 101 -0.85 -23.99 2.18
C LEU A 101 -1.88 -24.83 1.42
N VAL A 102 -3.08 -24.97 1.96
CA VAL A 102 -4.21 -25.61 1.29
C VAL A 102 -5.24 -24.55 0.94
N ARG A 103 -5.60 -24.42 -0.34
CA ARG A 103 -6.73 -23.56 -0.73
C ARG A 103 -8.02 -24.37 -0.56
N ILE A 104 -8.81 -23.94 0.41
CA ILE A 104 -10.10 -24.55 0.75
C ILE A 104 -11.21 -23.99 -0.12
N ASN A 105 -12.39 -24.62 -0.11
CA ASN A 105 -13.59 -24.04 -0.69
C ASN A 105 -14.03 -22.80 0.11
N PRO A 106 -14.76 -21.84 -0.52
CA PRO A 106 -15.19 -20.60 0.15
C PRO A 106 -15.96 -20.86 1.45
N LEU A 107 -15.74 -20.03 2.47
CA LEU A 107 -16.45 -20.13 3.75
C LEU A 107 -17.96 -19.86 3.61
N SER A 108 -18.37 -19.20 2.54
CA SER A 108 -19.76 -18.99 2.14
C SER A 108 -20.40 -20.23 1.48
N SER A 109 -19.62 -21.24 1.10
CA SER A 109 -20.12 -22.52 0.62
C SER A 109 -20.75 -23.34 1.75
N SER A 110 -21.18 -24.59 1.48
CA SER A 110 -21.71 -25.43 2.55
C SER A 110 -20.68 -25.58 3.67
N ILE A 111 -21.14 -25.52 4.92
CA ILE A 111 -20.27 -25.60 6.10
C ILE A 111 -19.51 -26.94 6.17
N GLU A 112 -20.05 -27.96 5.54
CA GLU A 112 -19.46 -29.30 5.45
C GLU A 112 -18.26 -29.28 4.49
N ASP A 113 -18.35 -28.61 3.34
CA ASP A 113 -17.31 -28.61 2.32
C ASP A 113 -15.99 -28.01 2.82
N TRP A 114 -15.98 -26.77 3.31
CA TRP A 114 -14.74 -26.15 3.76
C TRP A 114 -14.19 -26.79 5.06
N ARG A 115 -15.05 -27.33 5.93
CA ARG A 115 -14.60 -28.07 7.13
C ARG A 115 -13.91 -29.38 6.79
N GLU A 116 -14.41 -30.10 5.78
CA GLU A 116 -13.76 -31.29 5.26
C GLU A 116 -12.41 -30.97 4.61
N ASP A 117 -12.30 -29.84 3.89
CA ASP A 117 -11.03 -29.35 3.33
C ASP A 117 -10.03 -29.03 4.44
N VAL A 118 -10.47 -28.31 5.47
CA VAL A 118 -9.64 -28.02 6.65
C VAL A 118 -9.20 -29.31 7.33
N SER A 119 -10.10 -30.26 7.53
CA SER A 119 -9.75 -31.56 8.10
C SER A 119 -8.76 -32.35 7.24
N ALA A 120 -8.89 -32.27 5.90
CA ALA A 120 -7.97 -32.94 4.98
C ALA A 120 -6.57 -32.31 4.96
N GLY A 121 -6.49 -31.00 5.14
CA GLY A 121 -5.25 -30.23 5.08
C GLY A 121 -4.59 -29.98 6.44
N PHE A 122 -5.26 -30.30 7.56
CA PHE A 122 -4.78 -29.88 8.88
C PHE A 122 -3.43 -30.50 9.24
N ASP A 123 -3.29 -31.81 9.09
CA ASP A 123 -2.02 -32.46 9.34
C ASP A 123 -1.08 -32.31 8.14
N GLY A 124 0.14 -31.86 8.37
CA GLY A 124 1.18 -31.73 7.35
C GLY A 124 1.23 -30.41 6.58
N SER A 125 0.17 -29.58 6.56
CA SER A 125 0.23 -28.22 6.01
C SER A 125 0.74 -27.21 7.03
N ASP A 126 1.19 -26.04 6.55
CA ASP A 126 1.55 -24.89 7.39
C ASP A 126 0.33 -23.99 7.65
N GLY A 127 -0.70 -24.05 6.81
CA GLY A 127 -1.90 -23.22 6.92
C GLY A 127 -2.82 -23.29 5.70
N PHE A 128 -3.67 -22.28 5.56
CA PHE A 128 -4.73 -22.28 4.55
C PHE A 128 -4.76 -20.99 3.74
N MET A 129 -5.00 -21.12 2.43
CA MET A 129 -5.43 -20.03 1.58
C MET A 129 -6.96 -20.02 1.54
N VAL A 130 -7.56 -18.86 1.80
CA VAL A 130 -9.02 -18.72 1.96
C VAL A 130 -9.55 -17.83 0.84
N PRO A 131 -10.29 -18.40 -0.14
CA PRO A 131 -10.88 -17.62 -1.23
C PRO A 131 -12.17 -16.93 -0.79
N LYS A 132 -12.56 -15.90 -1.53
CA LYS A 132 -13.87 -15.22 -1.44
C LYS A 132 -14.25 -14.77 -0.03
N VAL A 133 -13.26 -14.34 0.76
CA VAL A 133 -13.48 -13.82 2.12
C VAL A 133 -14.05 -12.41 2.04
N GLU A 134 -15.21 -12.18 2.61
CA GLU A 134 -15.89 -10.89 2.60
C GLU A 134 -15.76 -10.12 3.91
N THR A 135 -15.56 -10.81 5.03
CA THR A 135 -15.54 -10.20 6.36
C THR A 135 -14.45 -10.80 7.26
N GLN A 136 -14.05 -10.03 8.27
CA GLN A 136 -13.18 -10.54 9.32
C GLN A 136 -13.84 -11.63 10.17
N ASP A 137 -15.18 -11.63 10.28
CA ASP A 137 -15.90 -12.58 11.12
C ASP A 137 -15.85 -14.00 10.55
N GLU A 138 -15.79 -14.15 9.23
CA GLU A 138 -15.53 -15.44 8.59
C GLU A 138 -14.17 -16.01 8.99
N LEU A 139 -13.14 -15.17 9.05
CA LEU A 139 -11.80 -15.58 9.51
C LEU A 139 -11.78 -15.93 11.00
N LYS A 140 -12.60 -15.28 11.84
CA LYS A 140 -12.76 -15.65 13.26
C LYS A 140 -13.42 -17.02 13.40
N LEU A 141 -14.45 -17.31 12.60
CA LEU A 141 -15.08 -18.63 12.57
C LEU A 141 -14.08 -19.73 12.22
N LEU A 142 -13.25 -19.51 11.20
CA LEU A 142 -12.19 -20.44 10.82
C LEU A 142 -11.12 -20.58 11.92
N ASP A 143 -10.74 -19.48 12.59
CA ASP A 143 -9.81 -19.51 13.72
C ASP A 143 -10.34 -20.35 14.90
N GLU A 144 -11.62 -20.26 15.21
CA GLU A 144 -12.26 -21.08 16.25
C GLU A 144 -12.15 -22.59 15.93
N VAL A 145 -12.40 -22.96 14.67
CA VAL A 145 -12.28 -24.35 14.19
C VAL A 145 -10.83 -24.83 14.31
N LEU A 146 -9.88 -24.05 13.78
CA LEU A 146 -8.46 -24.40 13.82
C LEU A 146 -7.93 -24.50 15.27
N SER A 147 -8.32 -23.55 16.13
CA SER A 147 -7.94 -23.57 17.55
C SER A 147 -8.50 -24.78 18.29
N GLY A 148 -9.71 -25.23 17.92
CA GLY A 148 -10.29 -26.48 18.44
C GLY A 148 -9.50 -27.71 18.02
N MET A 149 -9.11 -27.79 16.76
CA MET A 149 -8.30 -28.90 16.23
C MET A 149 -6.89 -28.92 16.83
N GLU A 150 -6.23 -27.77 16.95
CA GLU A 150 -4.89 -27.62 17.55
C GLU A 150 -4.87 -28.08 19.02
N LYS A 151 -5.90 -27.76 19.80
CA LYS A 151 -6.02 -28.21 21.20
C LYS A 151 -6.19 -29.72 21.34
N ASN A 152 -6.83 -30.35 20.35
CA ASN A 152 -7.09 -31.79 20.35
C ASN A 152 -5.92 -32.60 19.74
N SER A 153 -4.99 -31.94 19.05
CA SER A 153 -3.80 -32.56 18.46
C SER A 153 -2.72 -32.69 19.52
N ASN A 154 -2.22 -33.91 19.73
CA ASN A 154 -1.10 -34.17 20.64
C ASN A 154 0.27 -33.78 20.09
N SER A 155 0.33 -33.11 18.93
CA SER A 155 1.58 -32.74 18.27
C SER A 155 1.89 -31.26 18.50
N SER A 156 3.17 -30.97 18.76
CA SER A 156 3.71 -29.61 18.92
C SER A 156 3.76 -28.84 17.58
N HIS A 157 2.63 -28.71 16.90
CA HIS A 157 2.57 -27.96 15.64
C HIS A 157 2.57 -26.45 15.90
N HIS A 158 3.25 -25.72 15.01
CA HIS A 158 3.07 -24.27 14.95
C HIS A 158 1.62 -23.92 14.59
N PRO A 159 1.06 -22.84 15.13
CA PRO A 159 -0.28 -22.40 14.76
C PRO A 159 -0.43 -22.25 13.25
N LYS A 160 -1.55 -22.73 12.69
CA LYS A 160 -1.86 -22.61 11.26
C LYS A 160 -2.00 -21.15 10.87
N VAL A 161 -1.39 -20.77 9.75
CA VAL A 161 -1.50 -19.42 9.20
C VAL A 161 -2.60 -19.31 8.15
N LEU A 162 -3.11 -18.09 7.91
CA LEU A 162 -4.13 -17.83 6.89
C LEU A 162 -3.60 -16.83 5.85
N LEU A 163 -3.90 -17.12 4.59
CA LEU A 163 -3.66 -16.25 3.44
C LEU A 163 -4.99 -16.03 2.69
N PRO A 164 -5.81 -15.04 3.06
CA PRO A 164 -7.05 -14.73 2.35
C PRO A 164 -6.78 -14.09 0.97
N ILE A 165 -7.63 -14.45 -0.02
CA ILE A 165 -7.75 -13.75 -1.28
C ILE A 165 -8.83 -12.66 -1.05
N ALA A 166 -8.40 -11.42 -0.88
CA ALA A 166 -9.19 -10.39 -0.21
C ALA A 166 -9.89 -9.40 -1.16
N THR A 167 -10.06 -9.74 -2.46
CA THR A 167 -10.71 -8.84 -3.43
C THR A 167 -11.54 -9.58 -4.47
N GLU A 168 -11.98 -10.79 -4.21
CA GLU A 168 -12.73 -11.61 -5.19
C GLU A 168 -14.21 -11.22 -5.26
N THR A 169 -14.72 -10.46 -4.29
CA THR A 169 -16.07 -9.90 -4.31
C THR A 169 -16.05 -8.39 -4.04
N PRO A 170 -17.07 -7.63 -4.47
CA PRO A 170 -17.17 -6.19 -4.17
C PRO A 170 -17.16 -5.90 -2.67
N LEU A 171 -17.82 -6.74 -1.87
CA LEU A 171 -17.87 -6.58 -0.41
C LEU A 171 -16.48 -6.82 0.23
N ALA A 172 -15.72 -7.79 -0.28
CA ALA A 172 -14.35 -8.05 0.15
C ALA A 172 -13.45 -6.82 -0.08
N VAL A 173 -13.57 -6.18 -1.24
CA VAL A 173 -12.80 -4.94 -1.54
C VAL A 173 -13.12 -3.83 -0.54
N ILE A 174 -14.39 -3.64 -0.19
CA ILE A 174 -14.81 -2.63 0.80
C ILE A 174 -14.25 -2.95 2.19
N ASN A 175 -14.22 -4.21 2.57
CA ASN A 175 -13.82 -4.67 3.90
C ASN A 175 -12.34 -5.05 4.02
N ILE A 176 -11.55 -4.90 2.98
CA ILE A 176 -10.17 -5.44 2.87
C ILE A 176 -9.28 -5.08 4.07
N ALA A 177 -9.42 -3.88 4.61
CA ALA A 177 -8.60 -3.43 5.76
C ALA A 177 -8.94 -4.20 7.06
N SER A 178 -10.17 -4.68 7.23
CA SER A 178 -10.59 -5.52 8.35
C SER A 178 -10.18 -6.98 8.12
N ILE A 179 -10.31 -7.49 6.89
CA ILE A 179 -9.87 -8.83 6.49
C ILE A 179 -8.36 -8.99 6.76
N ALA A 180 -7.55 -8.02 6.32
CA ALA A 180 -6.09 -8.04 6.54
C ALA A 180 -5.68 -8.12 8.02
N LYS A 181 -6.52 -7.64 8.94
CA LYS A 181 -6.32 -7.69 10.40
C LYS A 181 -6.96 -8.91 11.05
N GLY A 182 -7.48 -9.84 10.27
CA GLY A 182 -8.09 -11.07 10.76
C GLY A 182 -7.10 -11.93 11.57
N PRO A 183 -7.61 -12.81 12.43
CA PRO A 183 -6.76 -13.73 13.18
C PRO A 183 -5.95 -14.62 12.23
N ARG A 184 -4.73 -14.97 12.62
CA ARG A 184 -3.79 -15.83 11.88
C ARG A 184 -3.37 -15.34 10.49
N VAL A 185 -3.85 -14.18 10.02
CA VAL A 185 -3.48 -13.65 8.71
C VAL A 185 -1.99 -13.31 8.69
N CYS A 186 -1.24 -13.97 7.81
CA CYS A 186 0.19 -13.76 7.62
C CYS A 186 0.53 -12.99 6.34
N ALA A 187 -0.35 -13.09 5.35
CA ALA A 187 -0.29 -12.40 4.07
C ALA A 187 -1.71 -12.26 3.51
N ILE A 188 -1.92 -11.31 2.61
CA ILE A 188 -3.12 -11.23 1.77
C ILE A 188 -2.73 -11.15 0.30
N THR A 189 -3.61 -11.63 -0.55
CA THR A 189 -3.48 -11.49 -1.99
C THR A 189 -4.77 -10.94 -2.61
N TRP A 190 -4.71 -10.56 -3.87
CA TRP A 190 -5.85 -10.05 -4.62
C TRP A 190 -6.13 -10.92 -5.85
N GLY A 191 -7.41 -11.04 -6.19
CA GLY A 191 -7.89 -11.73 -7.37
C GLY A 191 -8.82 -10.80 -8.18
N CYS A 192 -8.71 -10.81 -9.49
CA CYS A 192 -9.55 -9.98 -10.37
C CYS A 192 -10.58 -10.78 -11.16
N GLU A 193 -10.40 -12.10 -11.28
CA GLU A 193 -11.24 -12.91 -12.18
C GLU A 193 -12.66 -13.08 -11.62
N ASP A 194 -12.78 -13.58 -10.39
CA ASP A 194 -14.07 -13.70 -9.71
C ASP A 194 -14.74 -12.33 -9.53
N LEU A 195 -13.95 -11.33 -9.14
CA LEU A 195 -14.43 -9.94 -9.04
C LEU A 195 -14.98 -9.44 -10.38
N SER A 196 -14.30 -9.74 -11.50
CA SER A 196 -14.77 -9.31 -12.83
C SER A 196 -16.10 -9.94 -13.20
N ALA A 197 -16.30 -11.22 -12.83
CA ALA A 197 -17.56 -11.91 -13.04
C ALA A 197 -18.69 -11.28 -12.21
N GLU A 198 -18.45 -10.96 -10.94
CA GLU A 198 -19.44 -10.30 -10.08
C GLU A 198 -19.78 -8.87 -10.52
N LEU A 199 -18.78 -8.13 -11.01
CA LEU A 199 -18.99 -6.78 -11.57
C LEU A 199 -19.66 -6.80 -12.94
N GLY A 200 -19.75 -7.96 -13.60
CA GLY A 200 -20.18 -8.06 -15.00
C GLY A 200 -19.19 -7.43 -15.98
N SER A 201 -17.91 -7.32 -15.59
CA SER A 201 -16.88 -6.75 -16.45
C SER A 201 -16.46 -7.76 -17.53
N TYR A 202 -16.47 -7.33 -18.78
CA TYR A 202 -16.09 -8.19 -19.91
C TYR A 202 -14.60 -8.53 -19.94
N ASN A 203 -13.74 -7.61 -19.50
CA ASN A 203 -12.30 -7.76 -19.46
C ASN A 203 -11.74 -7.26 -18.13
N THR A 204 -10.64 -7.84 -17.68
CA THR A 204 -9.86 -7.33 -16.55
C THR A 204 -8.77 -6.35 -16.99
N ARG A 205 -8.40 -6.40 -18.28
CA ARG A 205 -7.30 -5.61 -18.87
C ARG A 205 -7.76 -4.83 -20.11
N ASP A 206 -7.11 -3.69 -20.34
CA ASP A 206 -7.35 -2.86 -21.52
C ASP A 206 -6.79 -3.54 -22.78
N ALA A 207 -7.68 -3.83 -23.73
CA ALA A 207 -7.32 -4.44 -25.01
C ALA A 207 -6.46 -3.52 -25.90
N ASN A 208 -6.58 -2.20 -25.73
CA ASN A 208 -5.86 -1.19 -26.54
C ASN A 208 -4.51 -0.80 -25.93
N ASN A 209 -4.29 -1.10 -24.65
CA ASN A 209 -3.09 -0.75 -23.90
C ASN A 209 -2.45 -2.02 -23.34
N SER A 210 -1.89 -2.81 -24.23
CA SER A 210 -1.22 -4.11 -24.07
C SER A 210 -1.03 -4.57 -22.61
N GLY A 211 -2.10 -5.11 -22.02
CA GLY A 211 -2.01 -5.86 -20.77
C GLY A 211 -2.12 -5.05 -19.48
N VAL A 212 -2.37 -3.75 -19.50
CA VAL A 212 -2.61 -2.96 -18.29
C VAL A 212 -3.99 -3.30 -17.71
N TYR A 213 -4.07 -3.56 -16.41
CA TYR A 213 -5.35 -3.72 -15.73
C TYR A 213 -6.24 -2.48 -15.87
N LEU A 214 -7.53 -2.67 -16.05
CA LEU A 214 -8.52 -1.60 -15.96
C LEU A 214 -8.49 -0.97 -14.56
N ASP A 215 -8.86 0.30 -14.45
CA ASP A 215 -8.68 1.11 -13.25
C ASP A 215 -9.31 0.50 -12.00
N VAL A 216 -10.47 -0.15 -12.10
CA VAL A 216 -11.11 -0.82 -10.98
C VAL A 216 -10.23 -1.93 -10.40
N PHE A 217 -9.59 -2.73 -11.24
CA PHE A 217 -8.71 -3.82 -10.78
C PHE A 217 -7.36 -3.30 -10.27
N ARG A 218 -6.82 -2.24 -10.88
CA ARG A 218 -5.65 -1.53 -10.34
C ARG A 218 -5.93 -0.92 -8.97
N HIS A 219 -7.15 -0.43 -8.76
CA HIS A 219 -7.57 0.04 -7.44
C HIS A 219 -7.58 -1.10 -6.43
N CYS A 220 -8.14 -2.27 -6.77
CA CYS A 220 -8.11 -3.45 -5.90
C CYS A 220 -6.68 -3.90 -5.56
N GLN A 221 -5.78 -3.93 -6.54
CA GLN A 221 -4.35 -4.20 -6.32
C GLN A 221 -3.75 -3.22 -5.30
N THR A 222 -4.00 -1.93 -5.47
CA THR A 222 -3.51 -0.87 -4.57
C THR A 222 -4.10 -1.02 -3.17
N MET A 223 -5.40 -1.27 -3.05
CA MET A 223 -6.07 -1.48 -1.77
C MET A 223 -5.53 -2.70 -1.03
N CYS A 224 -5.27 -3.81 -1.73
CA CYS A 224 -4.63 -4.99 -1.17
C CYS A 224 -3.24 -4.65 -0.58
N LEU A 225 -2.40 -3.96 -1.35
CA LEU A 225 -1.08 -3.54 -0.86
C LEU A 225 -1.19 -2.67 0.39
N LEU A 226 -2.03 -1.63 0.37
CA LEU A 226 -2.18 -0.70 1.50
C LEU A 226 -2.75 -1.40 2.74
N ALA A 227 -3.75 -2.28 2.58
CA ALA A 227 -4.34 -3.04 3.66
C ALA A 227 -3.33 -4.00 4.31
N ALA A 228 -2.54 -4.74 3.51
CA ALA A 228 -1.48 -5.61 4.00
C ALA A 228 -0.45 -4.83 4.83
N LYS A 229 0.05 -3.70 4.30
CA LYS A 229 1.07 -2.88 5.00
C LYS A 229 0.50 -2.22 6.25
N ALA A 230 -0.78 -1.80 6.26
CA ALA A 230 -1.46 -1.26 7.44
C ALA A 230 -1.70 -2.32 8.54
N ALA A 231 -1.90 -3.58 8.14
CA ALA A 231 -2.03 -4.70 9.06
C ALA A 231 -0.67 -5.29 9.51
N GLY A 232 0.44 -4.92 8.86
CA GLY A 232 1.77 -5.45 9.14
C GLY A 232 1.99 -6.86 8.59
N VAL A 233 1.22 -7.28 7.58
CA VAL A 233 1.33 -8.58 6.92
C VAL A 233 1.92 -8.45 5.52
N GLN A 234 2.29 -9.57 4.90
CA GLN A 234 2.83 -9.56 3.54
C GLN A 234 1.73 -9.31 2.50
N ALA A 235 2.08 -8.58 1.44
CA ALA A 235 1.26 -8.37 0.27
C ALA A 235 1.75 -9.27 -0.87
N ILE A 236 0.90 -10.16 -1.35
CA ILE A 236 1.18 -11.04 -2.49
C ILE A 236 0.40 -10.54 -3.70
N ASP A 237 1.10 -10.28 -4.81
CA ASP A 237 0.46 -9.82 -6.03
C ASP A 237 -0.31 -10.96 -6.73
N GLY A 238 -1.32 -10.60 -7.54
CA GLY A 238 -2.22 -11.52 -8.21
C GLY A 238 -1.57 -12.39 -9.29
N ILE A 239 -2.36 -13.21 -9.96
CA ILE A 239 -1.93 -14.09 -11.05
C ILE A 239 -1.62 -13.29 -12.33
N TYR A 240 -0.80 -13.89 -13.21
CA TYR A 240 -0.66 -13.48 -14.60
C TYR A 240 -1.12 -14.63 -15.52
N GLN A 241 -2.27 -14.43 -16.15
CA GLN A 241 -2.98 -15.50 -16.86
C GLN A 241 -2.25 -16.03 -18.09
N ASN A 242 -1.58 -15.14 -18.85
CA ASN A 242 -0.89 -15.56 -20.05
C ASN A 242 0.45 -16.23 -19.73
N VAL A 243 0.40 -17.51 -19.38
CA VAL A 243 1.59 -18.31 -18.99
C VAL A 243 2.66 -18.43 -20.10
N ARG A 244 2.34 -18.07 -21.35
CA ARG A 244 3.29 -18.09 -22.47
C ARG A 244 4.04 -16.77 -22.62
N ASP A 245 3.51 -15.69 -22.09
CA ASP A 245 4.11 -14.35 -22.13
C ASP A 245 4.97 -14.11 -20.87
N MET A 246 6.20 -14.58 -20.92
CA MET A 246 7.14 -14.42 -19.82
C MET A 246 7.64 -12.98 -19.64
N ASP A 247 7.74 -12.22 -20.73
CA ASP A 247 8.19 -10.83 -20.69
C ASP A 247 7.14 -9.94 -20.01
N GLY A 248 5.87 -10.09 -20.36
CA GLY A 248 4.76 -9.43 -19.70
C GLY A 248 4.66 -9.81 -18.22
N PHE A 249 4.85 -11.08 -17.90
CA PHE A 249 4.88 -11.56 -16.52
C PHE A 249 6.00 -10.90 -15.70
N VAL A 250 7.22 -10.84 -16.22
CA VAL A 250 8.38 -10.23 -15.55
C VAL A 250 8.18 -8.73 -15.39
N ASN A 251 7.63 -8.04 -16.40
CA ASN A 251 7.34 -6.61 -16.32
C ASN A 251 6.32 -6.31 -15.22
N GLU A 252 5.25 -7.10 -15.11
CA GLU A 252 4.24 -6.95 -14.06
C GLU A 252 4.83 -7.26 -12.67
N ALA A 253 5.66 -8.30 -12.56
CA ALA A 253 6.34 -8.65 -11.31
C ALA A 253 7.31 -7.53 -10.85
N ASN A 254 8.06 -6.92 -11.77
CA ASN A 254 8.90 -5.76 -11.47
C ASN A 254 8.07 -4.56 -10.99
N TYR A 255 6.94 -4.28 -11.64
CA TYR A 255 6.03 -3.23 -11.17
C TYR A 255 5.53 -3.52 -9.75
N ALA A 256 5.08 -4.75 -9.48
CA ALA A 256 4.63 -5.16 -8.15
C ALA A 256 5.74 -4.99 -7.09
N LYS A 257 6.99 -5.42 -7.38
CA LYS A 257 8.15 -5.16 -6.51
C LYS A 257 8.35 -3.67 -6.26
N CYS A 258 8.31 -2.85 -7.31
CA CYS A 258 8.53 -1.39 -7.21
C CYS A 258 7.51 -0.70 -6.32
N ILE A 259 6.23 -1.08 -6.39
CA ILE A 259 5.18 -0.49 -5.55
C ILE A 259 5.13 -1.07 -4.13
N GLY A 260 5.84 -2.19 -3.86
CA GLY A 260 6.05 -2.71 -2.49
C GLY A 260 5.40 -4.04 -2.15
N PHE A 261 4.96 -4.83 -3.13
CA PHE A 261 4.58 -6.23 -2.90
C PHE A 261 5.78 -7.06 -2.45
N ASP A 262 5.50 -8.14 -1.73
CA ASP A 262 6.52 -9.04 -1.18
C ASP A 262 6.72 -10.30 -2.04
N GLY A 263 5.77 -10.59 -2.93
CA GLY A 263 5.78 -11.72 -3.86
C GLY A 263 4.59 -11.69 -4.81
N LYS A 264 4.40 -12.77 -5.57
CA LYS A 264 3.35 -12.90 -6.57
C LYS A 264 2.84 -14.33 -6.70
N LEU A 265 1.55 -14.50 -7.04
CA LEU A 265 0.96 -15.78 -7.39
C LEU A 265 1.49 -16.29 -8.74
N THR A 266 1.65 -17.61 -8.88
CA THR A 266 2.10 -18.26 -10.12
C THR A 266 1.23 -19.44 -10.51
N LEU A 267 1.01 -19.61 -11.82
CA LEU A 267 0.22 -20.68 -12.40
C LEU A 267 1.09 -21.72 -13.14
N HIS A 268 2.33 -21.36 -13.49
CA HIS A 268 3.23 -22.21 -14.26
C HIS A 268 4.62 -22.27 -13.59
N PRO A 269 5.25 -23.48 -13.50
CA PRO A 269 6.57 -23.64 -12.87
C PRO A 269 7.66 -22.71 -13.42
N GLY A 270 7.64 -22.40 -14.71
CA GLY A 270 8.61 -21.48 -15.33
C GLY A 270 8.56 -20.05 -14.76
N GLN A 271 7.46 -19.64 -14.12
CA GLN A 271 7.30 -18.33 -13.50
C GLN A 271 8.06 -18.22 -12.17
N ILE A 272 8.31 -19.35 -11.47
CA ILE A 272 8.90 -19.38 -10.12
C ILE A 272 10.31 -18.78 -10.13
N LEU A 273 11.19 -19.29 -10.97
CA LEU A 273 12.58 -18.80 -11.04
C LEU A 273 12.67 -17.34 -11.50
N ALA A 274 11.75 -16.91 -12.37
CA ALA A 274 11.67 -15.51 -12.79
C ALA A 274 11.31 -14.60 -11.60
N LEU A 275 10.35 -15.00 -10.75
CA LEU A 275 10.00 -14.25 -9.54
C LEU A 275 11.14 -14.18 -8.54
N HIS A 276 11.86 -15.28 -8.34
CA HIS A 276 13.02 -15.29 -7.44
C HIS A 276 14.05 -14.24 -7.88
N LYS A 277 14.34 -14.15 -9.18
CA LYS A 277 15.25 -13.12 -9.72
C LYS A 277 14.70 -11.70 -9.56
N VAL A 278 13.39 -11.51 -9.78
CA VAL A 278 12.76 -10.18 -9.66
C VAL A 278 12.74 -9.71 -8.22
N PHE A 279 12.28 -10.53 -7.27
CA PHE A 279 12.10 -10.13 -5.87
C PHE A 279 13.39 -10.16 -5.05
N GLU A 280 14.45 -10.79 -5.52
CA GLU A 280 15.76 -10.70 -4.91
C GLU A 280 16.35 -9.30 -5.10
N PRO A 281 16.94 -8.69 -4.06
CA PRO A 281 17.64 -7.43 -4.21
C PRO A 281 18.85 -7.57 -5.13
N THR A 282 19.03 -6.64 -6.07
CA THR A 282 20.22 -6.60 -6.92
C THR A 282 21.47 -6.29 -6.08
N LYS A 283 22.63 -6.49 -6.66
CA LYS A 283 23.89 -6.15 -6.00
C LYS A 283 23.93 -4.66 -5.63
N GLU A 284 23.50 -3.82 -6.56
CA GLU A 284 23.46 -2.35 -6.41
C GLU A 284 22.47 -1.95 -5.30
N GLU A 285 21.26 -2.55 -5.29
CA GLU A 285 20.26 -2.32 -4.24
C GLU A 285 20.80 -2.73 -2.85
N ARG A 286 21.57 -3.83 -2.77
CA ARG A 286 22.20 -4.28 -1.51
C ARG A 286 23.31 -3.35 -1.05
N GLU A 287 24.19 -2.92 -1.94
CA GLU A 287 25.30 -2.00 -1.64
C GLU A 287 24.78 -0.64 -1.18
N GLU A 288 23.78 -0.08 -1.88
CA GLU A 288 23.13 1.17 -1.47
C GLU A 288 22.44 1.02 -0.10
N ALA A 289 21.69 -0.05 0.11
CA ALA A 289 21.02 -0.30 1.38
C ALA A 289 22.01 -0.48 2.55
N THR A 290 23.09 -1.20 2.33
CA THR A 290 24.16 -1.38 3.33
C THR A 290 24.82 -0.04 3.67
N THR A 291 25.10 0.77 2.66
CA THR A 291 25.67 2.10 2.85
C THR A 291 24.75 3.00 3.69
N ILE A 292 23.45 3.02 3.36
CA ILE A 292 22.44 3.81 4.09
C ILE A 292 22.36 3.37 5.56
N VAL A 293 22.30 2.05 5.82
CA VAL A 293 22.22 1.52 7.19
C VAL A 293 23.46 1.88 7.98
N ASN A 294 24.65 1.65 7.45
CA ASN A 294 25.91 1.96 8.12
C ASN A 294 26.06 3.46 8.42
N MET A 295 25.74 4.32 7.45
CA MET A 295 25.77 5.78 7.65
C MET A 295 24.77 6.22 8.73
N TRP A 296 23.56 5.69 8.72
CA TRP A 296 22.51 6.03 9.69
C TRP A 296 22.90 5.66 11.12
N GLU A 297 23.50 4.49 11.32
CA GLU A 297 23.97 4.02 12.63
C GLU A 297 25.14 4.85 13.17
N GLN A 298 26.05 5.30 12.30
CA GLN A 298 27.16 6.17 12.69
C GLN A 298 26.69 7.59 13.08
N PHE A 299 25.55 8.05 12.56
CA PHE A 299 24.99 9.38 12.84
C PHE A 299 24.07 9.42 14.07
N ASP A 300 24.08 8.38 14.92
CA ASP A 300 23.23 8.28 16.13
C ASP A 300 21.73 8.47 15.83
N GLY A 301 21.30 8.24 14.59
CA GLY A 301 19.90 8.23 14.15
C GLY A 301 19.17 9.57 14.22
N LYS A 302 19.88 10.69 14.29
CA LYS A 302 19.27 12.03 14.43
C LYS A 302 19.47 12.86 13.15
N GLY A 303 18.35 13.26 12.53
CA GLY A 303 18.35 14.23 11.44
C GLY A 303 18.28 13.59 10.06
N SER A 304 18.82 14.31 9.08
CA SER A 304 18.98 13.88 7.69
C SER A 304 20.47 13.93 7.31
N MET A 305 20.87 13.05 6.41
CA MET A 305 22.21 12.98 5.87
C MET A 305 22.16 13.03 4.35
N GLU A 306 23.28 13.24 3.70
CA GLU A 306 23.40 13.24 2.24
C GLU A 306 24.19 12.02 1.76
N LEU A 307 23.67 11.36 0.74
CA LEU A 307 24.37 10.28 0.02
C LEU A 307 24.18 10.49 -1.48
N ASN A 308 25.30 10.71 -2.19
CA ASN A 308 25.32 10.94 -3.64
C ASN A 308 24.34 12.05 -4.09
N GLY A 309 24.33 13.20 -3.39
CA GLY A 309 23.43 14.31 -3.69
C GLY A 309 21.97 14.10 -3.29
N LYS A 310 21.64 12.98 -2.63
CA LYS A 310 20.27 12.67 -2.16
C LYS A 310 20.21 12.80 -0.64
N MET A 311 19.17 13.47 -0.15
CA MET A 311 18.88 13.52 1.27
C MET A 311 18.35 12.15 1.74
N ILE A 312 18.99 11.58 2.75
CA ILE A 312 18.63 10.33 3.41
C ILE A 312 18.08 10.65 4.79
N ASP A 313 16.90 10.15 5.10
CA ASP A 313 16.20 10.29 6.38
C ASP A 313 15.68 8.94 6.89
N LEU A 314 14.94 8.93 8.00
CA LEU A 314 14.39 7.71 8.62
C LEU A 314 13.61 6.80 7.65
N PRO A 315 12.73 7.28 6.76
CA PRO A 315 12.09 6.46 5.73
C PRO A 315 13.06 5.70 4.84
N HIS A 316 14.18 6.31 4.46
CA HIS A 316 15.20 5.67 3.64
C HIS A 316 15.94 4.57 4.41
N TYR A 317 16.27 4.81 5.67
CA TYR A 317 16.86 3.80 6.56
C TYR A 317 15.93 2.59 6.74
N VAL A 318 14.65 2.82 7.05
CA VAL A 318 13.66 1.75 7.19
C VAL A 318 13.49 0.95 5.89
N ARG A 319 13.51 1.63 4.73
CA ARG A 319 13.48 0.94 3.42
C ARG A 319 14.75 0.11 3.19
N ALA A 320 15.92 0.66 3.49
CA ALA A 320 17.19 -0.05 3.37
C ALA A 320 17.24 -1.32 4.25
N GLN A 321 16.78 -1.24 5.49
CA GLN A 321 16.65 -2.41 6.36
C GLN A 321 15.74 -3.49 5.75
N LYS A 322 14.60 -3.11 5.14
CA LYS A 322 13.69 -4.04 4.46
C LYS A 322 14.33 -4.67 3.22
N VAL A 323 15.18 -3.95 2.49
CA VAL A 323 15.93 -4.50 1.35
C VAL A 323 16.93 -5.56 1.86
N LEU A 324 17.71 -5.24 2.89
CA LEU A 324 18.68 -6.18 3.46
C LEU A 324 18.03 -7.42 4.07
N ALA A 325 16.86 -7.28 4.68
CA ALA A 325 16.09 -8.41 5.21
C ALA A 325 15.60 -9.40 4.11
N ARG A 326 15.66 -9.01 2.84
CA ARG A 326 15.33 -9.88 1.68
C ARG A 326 16.55 -10.61 1.11
N VAL A 327 17.77 -10.24 1.52
CA VAL A 327 19.01 -10.88 1.05
C VAL A 327 19.11 -12.30 1.60
N THR A 328 19.50 -13.25 0.75
CA THR A 328 19.86 -14.61 1.18
C THR A 328 21.37 -14.72 1.31
N ASP A 329 21.85 -15.31 2.38
CA ASP A 329 23.14 -15.96 2.35
C ASP A 329 23.04 -17.21 1.45
N ASP A 330 24.08 -17.55 0.74
CA ASP A 330 24.11 -18.62 -0.27
C ASP A 330 23.73 -20.03 0.27
N ASP A 331 23.56 -20.17 1.58
CA ASP A 331 23.20 -21.43 2.26
C ASP A 331 21.79 -21.46 2.88
N GLY A 332 20.94 -20.44 2.62
CA GLY A 332 19.51 -20.46 2.97
C GLY A 332 19.17 -20.15 4.43
N THR A 333 20.12 -19.72 5.25
CA THR A 333 19.89 -19.29 6.63
C THR A 333 19.93 -17.77 6.77
N VAL A 334 18.98 -17.22 7.49
CA VAL A 334 18.95 -15.79 7.86
C VAL A 334 19.83 -15.62 9.09
N SER A 335 21.05 -15.12 8.91
CA SER A 335 21.94 -14.80 10.04
C SER A 335 21.50 -13.48 10.70
N ASN A 336 21.04 -13.60 11.95
CA ASN A 336 20.88 -12.49 12.89
C ASN A 336 22.13 -12.40 13.76
N GLU A 337 23.26 -12.01 13.20
CA GLU A 337 24.44 -11.68 14.02
C GLU A 337 24.97 -10.30 13.65
N GLY A 338 24.78 -9.35 14.57
CA GLY A 338 25.56 -8.12 14.62
C GLY A 338 27.00 -8.43 14.96
N GLY A 339 27.83 -8.59 13.96
CA GLY A 339 29.26 -8.85 14.07
C GLY A 339 30.08 -7.64 13.67
N THR A 340 30.84 -7.16 14.62
CA THR A 340 31.91 -6.16 14.52
C THR A 340 32.93 -6.58 13.46
N ILE A 341 33.19 -5.75 12.45
CA ILE A 341 34.34 -5.93 11.56
C ILE A 341 35.27 -4.72 11.66
N ALA A 342 36.54 -5.08 11.86
CA ALA A 342 37.68 -4.22 12.07
C ALA A 342 38.08 -3.40 10.82
N SER A 343 38.66 -2.25 11.12
CA SER A 343 39.30 -1.28 10.26
C SER A 343 40.34 -1.83 9.27
N ILE A 344 40.29 -1.40 8.01
CA ILE A 344 41.45 -1.38 7.12
C ILE A 344 41.51 -0.02 6.42
N GLY A 345 42.63 0.65 6.69
CA GLY A 345 43.54 1.45 5.88
C GLY A 345 43.02 2.56 4.97
N SER A 346 43.38 3.74 5.40
CA SER A 346 43.43 4.98 4.62
C SER A 346 44.44 4.92 3.46
N GLU A 347 44.07 5.42 2.28
CA GLU A 347 45.03 6.06 1.37
C GLU A 347 44.46 7.35 0.79
N LYS A 348 45.40 8.33 0.66
CA LYS A 348 45.20 9.76 0.44
C LYS A 348 45.05 10.14 -1.03
N GLU A 349 44.28 11.20 -1.20
CA GLU A 349 44.43 12.37 -2.09
C GLU A 349 44.96 12.25 -3.51
N THR A 350 44.22 12.84 -4.44
CA THR A 350 44.68 14.03 -5.20
C THR A 350 43.50 14.72 -5.91
N LYS A 351 43.38 16.05 -5.69
CA LYS A 351 42.63 16.98 -6.57
C LYS A 351 43.45 17.30 -7.81
N PRO A 352 42.81 17.66 -8.93
CA PRO A 352 42.98 19.04 -9.39
C PRO A 352 41.68 19.73 -9.84
N SER A 353 41.81 21.04 -9.75
CA SER A 353 40.94 22.14 -10.12
C SER A 353 40.64 22.24 -11.63
N THR A 354 39.45 22.68 -12.03
CA THR A 354 39.15 23.97 -12.72
C THR A 354 37.77 23.96 -13.38
N GLU A 355 37.09 25.09 -13.17
CA GLU A 355 36.18 25.85 -14.02
C GLU A 355 34.78 25.35 -14.33
N GLU A 356 33.84 25.99 -13.66
CA GLU A 356 32.59 26.66 -14.03
C GLU A 356 31.83 26.15 -15.25
N GLU A 357 30.84 25.30 -14.98
CA GLU A 357 29.54 25.33 -15.65
C GLU A 357 28.46 25.38 -14.56
N ARG A 358 27.66 26.46 -14.59
CA ARG A 358 26.49 26.63 -13.69
C ARG A 358 25.43 25.63 -14.09
N GLU A 359 25.45 24.46 -13.50
CA GLU A 359 24.27 23.59 -13.45
C GLU A 359 23.29 24.24 -12.49
N GLU A 360 22.08 24.53 -12.99
CA GLU A 360 20.95 24.88 -12.14
C GLU A 360 20.71 23.72 -11.16
N GLU A 361 21.08 23.93 -9.89
CA GLU A 361 20.78 23.02 -8.80
C GLU A 361 19.26 22.82 -8.69
N VAL A 362 18.76 21.72 -9.22
CA VAL A 362 17.40 21.23 -8.95
C VAL A 362 17.39 20.65 -7.53
N PHE A 363 17.29 21.51 -6.54
CA PHE A 363 17.07 21.09 -5.16
C PHE A 363 15.76 20.29 -5.08
N PRO A 364 15.74 19.10 -4.43
CA PRO A 364 14.46 18.49 -4.04
C PRO A 364 13.75 19.47 -3.10
N ARG A 365 12.63 20.05 -3.55
CA ARG A 365 11.85 20.99 -2.76
C ARG A 365 11.31 20.27 -1.54
N VAL A 366 11.88 20.56 -0.37
CA VAL A 366 11.25 20.24 0.91
C VAL A 366 10.00 21.12 1.00
N TYR A 367 8.83 20.52 0.76
CA TYR A 367 7.56 21.24 0.87
C TYR A 367 7.26 21.49 2.35
N MET A 368 7.70 22.60 2.85
CA MET A 368 7.25 23.15 4.11
C MET A 368 6.34 24.34 3.80
N GLY A 369 5.11 24.29 4.24
CA GLY A 369 4.18 25.41 4.09
C GLY A 369 4.71 26.65 4.82
N LYS A 370 4.10 27.76 4.56
CA LYS A 370 4.46 29.06 5.12
C LYS A 370 3.92 29.20 6.55
N PHE A 371 4.73 29.78 7.44
CA PHE A 371 4.26 30.19 8.76
C PHE A 371 3.41 31.46 8.69
N PHE A 372 2.74 31.79 9.78
CA PHE A 372 1.87 32.96 9.88
C PHE A 372 2.58 34.26 9.42
N GLU A 373 3.86 34.44 9.83
CA GLU A 373 4.67 35.62 9.50
C GLU A 373 4.98 35.72 8.01
N ASP A 374 5.04 34.59 7.28
CA ASP A 374 5.36 34.57 5.85
C ASP A 374 4.14 34.84 4.96
N LEU A 375 2.93 34.80 5.55
CA LEU A 375 1.67 34.94 4.83
C LEU A 375 1.15 36.38 4.91
N GLU A 376 1.83 37.30 4.23
CA GLU A 376 1.45 38.71 4.21
C GLU A 376 0.25 38.97 3.28
N PRO A 377 -0.69 39.87 3.66
CA PRO A 377 -1.76 40.31 2.79
C PRO A 377 -1.22 40.80 1.43
N GLY A 378 -1.84 40.33 0.35
CA GLY A 378 -1.39 40.61 -1.01
C GLY A 378 -0.43 39.59 -1.60
N LEU A 379 0.17 38.72 -0.78
CA LEU A 379 1.03 37.63 -1.28
C LEU A 379 0.23 36.70 -2.20
N LYS A 380 0.76 36.46 -3.40
CA LYS A 380 0.20 35.54 -4.38
C LYS A 380 1.11 34.32 -4.53
N ILE A 381 0.58 33.12 -4.32
CA ILE A 381 1.28 31.84 -4.43
C ILE A 381 0.70 31.10 -5.63
N ARG A 382 1.52 30.82 -6.64
CA ARG A 382 1.16 29.94 -7.75
C ARG A 382 1.62 28.53 -7.39
N HIS A 383 0.67 27.58 -7.37
CA HIS A 383 0.98 26.20 -7.00
C HIS A 383 1.53 25.42 -8.19
N PHE A 384 2.54 24.57 -7.93
CA PHE A 384 3.20 23.79 -8.99
C PHE A 384 2.38 22.56 -9.39
N LEU A 385 1.55 22.02 -8.48
CA LEU A 385 0.71 20.86 -8.78
C LEU A 385 -0.35 21.22 -9.82
N THR A 386 -0.46 20.36 -10.82
CA THR A 386 -1.56 20.35 -11.77
C THR A 386 -2.20 18.97 -11.78
N ARG A 387 -3.51 18.88 -12.07
CA ARG A 387 -4.22 17.60 -12.11
C ARG A 387 -5.18 17.58 -13.29
N THR A 388 -5.03 16.59 -14.18
CA THR A 388 -6.07 16.23 -15.14
C THR A 388 -7.11 15.40 -14.42
N VAL A 389 -8.36 15.86 -14.37
CA VAL A 389 -9.47 15.13 -13.75
C VAL A 389 -10.00 14.07 -14.70
N THR A 390 -10.27 12.88 -14.18
CA THR A 390 -10.73 11.73 -14.95
C THR A 390 -12.20 11.44 -14.65
N GLU A 391 -12.84 10.66 -15.51
CA GLU A 391 -14.20 10.18 -15.26
C GLU A 391 -14.26 9.30 -14.00
N SER A 392 -13.27 8.47 -13.81
CA SER A 392 -13.16 7.63 -12.60
C SER A 392 -13.11 8.46 -11.32
N ASP A 393 -12.37 9.59 -11.32
CA ASP A 393 -12.38 10.53 -10.19
C ASP A 393 -13.79 11.01 -9.86
N ASN A 394 -14.58 11.35 -10.91
CA ASN A 394 -15.94 11.85 -10.77
C ASN A 394 -16.90 10.79 -10.21
N VAL A 395 -16.88 9.60 -10.80
CA VAL A 395 -17.71 8.47 -10.36
C VAL A 395 -17.38 8.10 -8.93
N PHE A 396 -16.09 7.89 -8.63
CA PHE A 396 -15.66 7.50 -7.29
C PHE A 396 -16.08 8.50 -6.22
N PHE A 397 -15.79 9.79 -6.41
CA PHE A 397 -16.14 10.82 -5.44
C PHE A 397 -17.66 10.98 -5.27
N THR A 398 -18.40 10.91 -6.36
CA THR A 398 -19.86 11.03 -6.36
C THR A 398 -20.51 9.87 -5.61
N CYS A 399 -20.04 8.63 -5.83
CA CYS A 399 -20.49 7.46 -5.09
C CYS A 399 -20.08 7.52 -3.60
N LEU A 400 -18.84 7.90 -3.31
CA LEU A 400 -18.34 8.01 -1.93
C LEU A 400 -19.12 9.02 -1.10
N THR A 401 -19.59 10.10 -1.73
CA THR A 401 -20.39 11.15 -1.08
C THR A 401 -21.89 10.87 -1.09
N LEU A 402 -22.31 9.70 -1.57
CA LEU A 402 -23.70 9.27 -1.70
C LEU A 402 -24.55 10.27 -2.50
N ASN A 403 -23.97 10.90 -3.52
CA ASN A 403 -24.68 11.86 -4.38
C ASN A 403 -25.34 11.11 -5.55
N PRO A 404 -26.68 10.96 -5.59
CA PRO A 404 -27.36 10.20 -6.63
C PRO A 404 -27.65 11.01 -7.90
N ALA A 405 -27.12 12.24 -8.05
CA ALA A 405 -27.46 13.13 -9.14
C ALA A 405 -26.94 12.60 -10.49
N PRO A 406 -27.84 12.24 -11.44
CA PRO A 406 -27.43 11.65 -12.72
C PRO A 406 -26.54 12.55 -13.57
N ILE A 407 -26.58 13.86 -13.36
CA ILE A 407 -25.74 14.83 -14.08
C ILE A 407 -24.23 14.55 -13.97
N HIS A 408 -23.81 13.83 -12.91
CA HIS A 408 -22.42 13.46 -12.67
C HIS A 408 -22.04 12.07 -13.22
N LEU A 409 -23.05 11.23 -13.56
CA LEU A 409 -22.84 9.81 -13.86
C LEU A 409 -23.44 9.36 -15.19
N ASP A 410 -24.45 10.08 -15.71
CA ASP A 410 -25.23 9.67 -16.89
C ASP A 410 -24.77 10.40 -18.15
N HIS A 411 -24.17 9.66 -19.07
CA HIS A 411 -23.74 10.16 -20.37
C HIS A 411 -24.89 10.52 -21.32
N GLU A 412 -26.02 9.81 -21.24
CA GLU A 412 -27.15 10.07 -22.12
C GLU A 412 -27.84 11.37 -21.74
N LEU A 413 -27.95 11.65 -20.42
CA LEU A 413 -28.40 12.96 -19.94
C LEU A 413 -27.47 14.09 -20.42
N SER A 414 -26.16 13.84 -20.44
CA SER A 414 -25.15 14.82 -20.86
C SER A 414 -25.16 15.11 -22.36
N LYS A 415 -25.69 14.20 -23.18
CA LYS A 415 -25.87 14.37 -24.65
C LYS A 415 -27.10 15.22 -24.99
N GLY A 416 -27.96 15.54 -24.04
CA GLY A 416 -29.16 16.33 -24.28
C GLY A 416 -30.31 15.57 -24.97
N ASN A 417 -30.26 14.24 -25.03
CA ASN A 417 -31.22 13.39 -25.73
C ASN A 417 -32.42 12.96 -24.90
N SER A 418 -32.49 13.31 -23.62
CA SER A 418 -33.63 12.91 -22.79
C SER A 418 -34.72 13.99 -22.78
N SER A 419 -35.80 13.70 -23.45
CA SER A 419 -37.04 14.50 -23.57
C SER A 419 -37.92 14.47 -22.32
N SER A 420 -37.41 14.27 -21.14
CA SER A 420 -38.24 14.34 -19.92
C SER A 420 -37.41 14.49 -18.64
N LEU A 421 -37.79 15.47 -17.84
CA LEU A 421 -37.50 15.67 -16.42
C LEU A 421 -36.30 16.52 -16.02
N SER A 422 -36.02 17.64 -16.63
CA SER A 422 -35.51 18.80 -15.90
C SER A 422 -34.98 19.82 -16.87
N GLY A 423 -35.39 21.07 -16.73
CA GLY A 423 -34.94 22.22 -17.54
C GLY A 423 -33.49 22.64 -17.32
N VAL A 424 -32.59 21.69 -17.27
CA VAL A 424 -31.13 21.92 -17.28
C VAL A 424 -30.69 21.83 -18.73
N GLY A 425 -30.47 23.00 -19.33
CA GLY A 425 -30.07 23.17 -20.72
C GLY A 425 -28.87 22.27 -21.07
N GLY A 426 -29.04 21.47 -22.13
CA GLY A 426 -27.99 20.66 -22.69
C GLY A 426 -26.80 21.52 -23.13
N ASN A 427 -25.73 21.51 -22.39
CA ASN A 427 -24.46 22.09 -22.79
C ASN A 427 -23.69 21.06 -23.61
N SER A 428 -23.44 21.38 -24.86
CA SER A 428 -22.75 20.57 -25.88
C SER A 428 -21.29 20.38 -25.55
N ASN A 429 -21.00 19.49 -24.58
CA ASN A 429 -19.64 19.07 -24.29
C ASN A 429 -19.41 17.57 -24.61
N ASN A 430 -19.71 17.17 -25.85
CA ASN A 430 -19.45 15.83 -26.37
C ASN A 430 -19.99 14.68 -25.50
N GLY A 431 -21.10 14.88 -24.75
CA GLY A 431 -21.71 13.85 -23.92
C GLY A 431 -20.93 13.49 -22.65
N LYS A 432 -20.04 14.35 -22.16
CA LYS A 432 -19.33 14.11 -20.90
C LYS A 432 -20.17 14.55 -19.70
N PRO A 433 -20.29 13.72 -18.64
CA PRO A 433 -20.93 14.11 -17.40
C PRO A 433 -20.26 15.30 -16.74
N LEU A 434 -21.04 16.14 -16.06
CA LEU A 434 -20.51 17.26 -15.30
C LEU A 434 -19.65 16.75 -14.14
N PHE A 435 -18.44 17.27 -13.97
CA PHE A 435 -17.59 16.93 -12.86
C PHE A 435 -18.13 17.45 -11.53
N ASN A 436 -18.04 16.65 -10.46
CA ASN A 436 -18.58 17.01 -9.15
C ASN A 436 -17.85 18.24 -8.59
N SER A 437 -18.60 19.33 -8.37
CA SER A 437 -18.03 20.61 -7.93
C SER A 437 -17.40 20.55 -6.54
N MET A 438 -17.90 19.69 -5.63
CA MET A 438 -17.30 19.51 -4.32
C MET A 438 -15.94 18.83 -4.41
N PHE A 439 -15.74 17.93 -5.39
CA PHE A 439 -14.41 17.38 -5.65
C PHE A 439 -13.47 18.45 -6.22
N THR A 440 -13.95 19.32 -7.10
CA THR A 440 -13.18 20.46 -7.62
C THR A 440 -12.69 21.36 -6.47
N LEU A 441 -13.55 21.64 -5.48
CA LEU A 441 -13.17 22.38 -4.27
C LEU A 441 -12.12 21.63 -3.44
N ALA A 442 -12.33 20.34 -3.18
CA ALA A 442 -11.39 19.53 -2.43
C ALA A 442 -10.01 19.48 -3.11
N LEU A 443 -9.99 19.31 -4.44
CA LEU A 443 -8.77 19.31 -5.25
C LEU A 443 -8.06 20.67 -5.21
N LEU A 444 -8.79 21.78 -5.33
CA LEU A 444 -8.25 23.13 -5.21
C LEU A 444 -7.52 23.35 -3.88
N VAL A 445 -8.15 22.95 -2.77
CA VAL A 445 -7.54 23.05 -1.45
C VAL A 445 -6.31 22.13 -1.36
N GLY A 446 -6.42 20.87 -1.83
CA GLY A 446 -5.33 19.91 -1.83
C GLY A 446 -4.10 20.40 -2.59
N MET A 447 -4.27 20.95 -3.80
CA MET A 447 -3.17 21.52 -4.59
C MET A 447 -2.48 22.71 -3.90
N SER A 448 -3.19 23.41 -2.99
CA SER A 448 -2.62 24.55 -2.26
C SER A 448 -1.77 24.14 -1.05
N VAL A 449 -1.88 22.91 -0.58
CA VAL A 449 -1.24 22.47 0.67
C VAL A 449 0.29 22.56 0.64
N PRO A 450 0.99 22.03 -0.39
CA PRO A 450 2.45 21.94 -0.34
C PRO A 450 3.16 23.25 -0.08
N GLU A 451 2.81 24.31 -0.81
CA GLU A 451 3.51 25.60 -0.71
C GLU A 451 2.91 26.56 0.31
N ALA A 452 1.60 26.41 0.61
CA ALA A 452 0.93 27.37 1.49
C ALA A 452 0.84 26.90 2.94
N THR A 453 0.50 25.62 3.19
CA THR A 453 -0.01 25.21 4.51
C THR A 453 0.57 23.90 5.05
N HIS A 454 1.42 23.18 4.33
CA HIS A 454 1.95 21.89 4.74
C HIS A 454 2.77 21.99 6.04
N GLY A 455 2.38 21.25 7.08
CA GLY A 455 3.06 21.24 8.38
C GLY A 455 2.87 22.48 9.26
N THR A 456 2.29 23.57 8.71
CA THR A 456 2.11 24.86 9.40
C THR A 456 0.65 25.18 9.73
N THR A 457 -0.33 24.57 9.06
CA THR A 457 -1.75 24.69 9.42
C THR A 457 -2.08 23.84 10.64
N VAL A 458 -2.81 24.45 11.58
CA VAL A 458 -3.37 23.77 12.77
C VAL A 458 -4.79 23.31 12.51
N ALA A 459 -5.61 24.17 11.89
CA ALA A 459 -7.01 23.88 11.56
C ALA A 459 -7.53 24.73 10.42
N ASN A 460 -8.48 24.20 9.65
CA ASN A 460 -9.34 24.97 8.76
C ASN A 460 -10.55 25.44 9.59
N LEU A 461 -10.76 26.75 9.67
CA LEU A 461 -11.81 27.34 10.51
C LEU A 461 -13.16 27.49 9.76
N GLY A 462 -13.14 27.41 8.43
CA GLY A 462 -14.33 27.48 7.61
C GLY A 462 -14.11 28.23 6.30
N PHE A 463 -15.13 28.18 5.46
CA PHE A 463 -15.21 28.91 4.19
C PHE A 463 -16.24 30.05 4.33
N SER A 464 -15.90 31.23 3.86
CA SER A 464 -16.83 32.39 3.78
C SER A 464 -17.46 32.51 2.40
N GLU A 465 -16.81 32.05 1.36
CA GLU A 465 -17.29 32.09 -0.01
C GLU A 465 -16.77 30.87 -0.79
N VAL A 466 -17.65 30.23 -1.57
CA VAL A 466 -17.28 29.18 -2.55
C VAL A 466 -18.11 29.40 -3.81
N LEU A 467 -17.44 29.59 -4.94
CA LEU A 467 -18.04 29.83 -6.25
C LEU A 467 -17.49 28.87 -7.30
N PHE A 468 -18.36 28.44 -8.22
CA PHE A 468 -18.04 27.61 -9.39
C PHE A 468 -18.44 28.31 -10.68
N PRO A 469 -17.66 29.31 -11.17
CA PRO A 469 -18.07 30.18 -12.28
C PRO A 469 -18.18 29.45 -13.62
N LYS A 470 -17.40 28.40 -13.82
CA LYS A 470 -17.37 27.56 -15.04
C LYS A 470 -17.42 26.10 -14.69
N PRO A 471 -18.09 25.26 -15.49
CA PRO A 471 -18.12 23.83 -15.29
C PRO A 471 -16.74 23.19 -15.56
N VAL A 472 -16.51 22.06 -14.89
CA VAL A 472 -15.36 21.16 -15.14
C VAL A 472 -15.89 19.86 -15.72
N TYR A 473 -15.13 19.27 -16.63
CA TYR A 473 -15.47 17.98 -17.25
C TYR A 473 -14.28 17.01 -17.20
N PRO A 474 -14.51 15.70 -17.22
CA PRO A 474 -13.44 14.73 -17.36
C PRO A 474 -12.52 15.02 -18.56
N GLY A 475 -11.21 15.08 -18.29
CA GLY A 475 -10.17 15.50 -19.24
C GLY A 475 -9.73 16.96 -19.10
N ASP A 476 -10.39 17.78 -18.28
CA ASP A 476 -9.87 19.10 -17.94
C ASP A 476 -8.66 18.98 -17.01
N THR A 477 -7.65 19.83 -17.24
CA THR A 477 -6.46 19.92 -16.38
C THR A 477 -6.55 21.18 -15.53
N LEU A 478 -6.55 20.99 -14.21
CA LEU A 478 -6.69 22.07 -13.24
C LEU A 478 -5.33 22.49 -12.69
N ARG A 479 -5.18 23.80 -12.45
CA ARG A 479 -4.08 24.43 -11.73
C ARG A 479 -4.62 25.39 -10.69
N ALA A 480 -3.84 25.72 -9.66
CA ALA A 480 -4.31 26.52 -8.54
C ALA A 480 -3.38 27.70 -8.23
N GLU A 481 -3.99 28.78 -7.72
CA GLU A 481 -3.30 29.94 -7.14
C GLU A 481 -3.96 30.27 -5.79
N THR A 482 -3.16 30.79 -4.84
CA THR A 482 -3.64 31.28 -3.55
C THR A 482 -3.25 32.74 -3.37
N ILE A 483 -4.17 33.57 -2.91
CA ILE A 483 -3.94 34.98 -2.56
C ILE A 483 -4.23 35.13 -1.05
N ILE A 484 -3.32 35.74 -0.32
CA ILE A 484 -3.54 36.08 1.08
C ILE A 484 -4.33 37.37 1.14
N LEU A 485 -5.53 37.32 1.70
CA LEU A 485 -6.41 38.52 1.79
C LEU A 485 -6.18 39.29 3.09
N ASP A 486 -6.03 38.58 4.21
CA ASP A 486 -5.88 39.17 5.53
C ASP A 486 -5.17 38.21 6.48
N ARG A 487 -4.56 38.77 7.54
CA ARG A 487 -4.02 37.99 8.67
C ARG A 487 -4.21 38.72 9.98
N ARG A 488 -4.46 37.99 11.02
CA ARG A 488 -4.53 38.51 12.40
C ARG A 488 -4.05 37.51 13.42
N GLU A 489 -3.55 37.99 14.52
CA GLU A 489 -3.15 37.13 15.64
C GLU A 489 -4.35 36.46 16.30
N SER A 490 -4.15 35.24 16.81
CA SER A 490 -5.17 34.55 17.59
C SER A 490 -5.21 35.13 19.01
N LYS A 491 -6.38 35.62 19.43
CA LYS A 491 -6.57 36.14 20.79
C LYS A 491 -6.45 35.07 21.88
N SER A 492 -6.80 33.82 21.58
CA SER A 492 -6.82 32.71 22.51
C SER A 492 -5.60 31.80 22.45
N ARG A 493 -4.77 31.91 21.40
CA ARG A 493 -3.60 31.06 21.15
C ARG A 493 -2.41 31.88 20.68
N PRO A 494 -1.56 32.37 21.60
CA PRO A 494 -0.46 33.30 21.28
C PRO A 494 0.55 32.79 20.25
N THR A 495 0.75 31.45 20.15
CA THR A 495 1.66 30.80 19.20
C THR A 495 1.05 30.58 17.82
N GLN A 496 -0.15 31.12 17.56
CA GLN A 496 -0.90 30.89 16.34
C GLN A 496 -1.51 32.21 15.83
N GLY A 497 -1.77 32.25 14.53
CA GLY A 497 -2.50 33.35 13.89
C GLY A 497 -3.55 32.84 12.92
N ILE A 498 -4.53 33.67 12.59
CA ILE A 498 -5.59 33.37 11.64
C ILE A 498 -5.27 34.07 10.33
N VAL A 499 -5.27 33.32 9.23
CA VAL A 499 -5.02 33.82 7.89
C VAL A 499 -6.25 33.59 7.02
N THR A 500 -6.66 34.61 6.27
CA THR A 500 -7.72 34.52 5.28
C THR A 500 -7.08 34.30 3.90
N LEU A 501 -7.32 33.11 3.33
CA LEU A 501 -6.77 32.69 2.05
C LEU A 501 -7.89 32.61 1.01
N GLN A 502 -7.67 33.17 -0.17
CA GLN A 502 -8.49 32.98 -1.34
C GLN A 502 -7.78 32.07 -2.33
N HIS A 503 -8.34 30.89 -2.57
CA HIS A 503 -7.86 29.94 -3.56
C HIS A 503 -8.63 30.09 -4.86
N VAL A 504 -7.95 29.99 -6.01
CA VAL A 504 -8.56 30.07 -7.34
C VAL A 504 -8.05 28.93 -8.19
N ALA A 505 -8.96 28.11 -8.70
CA ALA A 505 -8.64 27.05 -9.68
C ALA A 505 -8.95 27.52 -11.09
N TYR A 506 -8.04 27.18 -12.01
CA TYR A 506 -8.17 27.45 -13.43
C TYR A 506 -8.10 26.13 -14.21
N ASN A 507 -8.84 26.04 -15.32
CA ASN A 507 -8.65 24.94 -16.28
C ASN A 507 -7.50 25.27 -17.25
N GLN A 508 -7.23 24.35 -18.20
CA GLN A 508 -6.17 24.52 -19.22
C GLN A 508 -6.41 25.69 -20.18
N ARG A 509 -7.65 26.20 -20.29
CA ARG A 509 -8.02 27.36 -21.10
C ARG A 509 -7.83 28.69 -20.37
N GLY A 510 -7.52 28.65 -19.08
CA GLY A 510 -7.41 29.83 -18.20
C GLY A 510 -8.75 30.30 -17.60
N ASP A 511 -9.84 29.55 -17.81
CA ASP A 511 -11.12 29.87 -17.17
C ASP A 511 -11.05 29.58 -15.67
N VAL A 512 -11.62 30.46 -14.84
CA VAL A 512 -11.83 30.22 -13.42
C VAL A 512 -12.97 29.22 -13.26
N VAL A 513 -12.63 28.04 -12.65
CA VAL A 513 -13.59 26.96 -12.44
C VAL A 513 -14.01 26.81 -10.98
N CYS A 514 -13.17 27.24 -10.04
CA CYS A 514 -13.52 27.31 -8.63
C CYS A 514 -12.80 28.49 -7.97
N LYS A 515 -13.49 29.18 -7.08
CA LYS A 515 -12.93 30.23 -6.23
C LYS A 515 -13.43 29.99 -4.80
N ALA A 516 -12.52 29.91 -3.83
CA ALA A 516 -12.88 29.63 -2.45
C ALA A 516 -12.10 30.52 -1.49
N THR A 517 -12.80 31.19 -0.59
CA THR A 517 -12.20 32.00 0.47
C THR A 517 -12.38 31.28 1.80
N ARG A 518 -11.28 30.96 2.48
CA ARG A 518 -11.30 30.28 3.79
C ARG A 518 -10.44 30.97 4.83
N GLN A 519 -10.70 30.68 6.10
CA GLN A 519 -9.84 31.04 7.22
C GLN A 519 -9.13 29.79 7.74
N ALA A 520 -7.81 29.90 7.91
CA ALA A 520 -6.98 28.85 8.47
C ALA A 520 -6.24 29.35 9.71
N LEU A 521 -6.15 28.50 10.72
CA LEU A 521 -5.33 28.71 11.91
C LEU A 521 -3.92 28.20 11.64
N MET A 522 -2.94 29.10 11.64
CA MET A 522 -1.57 28.85 11.24
C MET A 522 -0.62 28.95 12.43
N LYS A 523 0.42 28.10 12.44
CA LYS A 523 1.52 28.20 13.40
C LYS A 523 2.33 29.49 13.16
N LYS A 524 2.78 30.13 14.22
CA LYS A 524 3.83 31.16 14.19
C LYS A 524 5.21 30.51 14.19
N LYS A 525 6.20 31.23 13.65
CA LYS A 525 7.61 30.84 13.83
C LYS A 525 7.92 30.85 15.34
N GLN A 526 8.64 29.83 15.80
CA GLN A 526 9.15 29.86 17.16
C GLN A 526 10.19 30.97 17.26
N ALA A 527 10.07 31.86 18.24
CA ALA A 527 11.13 32.77 18.59
C ALA A 527 12.35 31.92 19.02
N GLY A 528 13.45 32.03 18.26
CA GLY A 528 14.71 31.32 18.52
C GLY A 528 15.34 31.75 19.84
#